data_a9b76559b6207e7fda8651f7ad9e223c
#
_entry.id   a9b76559b6207e7fda8651f7ad9e223c
#
_cell.length_a   1.000
_cell.length_b   1.000
_cell.length_c   1.000
_cell.angle_alpha   90.00
_cell.angle_beta   90.00
_cell.angle_gamma   90.00
#
_symmetry.space_group_name_H-M   'P 1'
#
loop_
_entity.id
_entity.type
_entity.pdbx_description
1 polymer ?
#
loop_
_entity_poly.entity_id
_entity_poly.type
_entity_poly.pdbx_seq_one_letter_code
_entity_poly.pdbx_strand_id
1 'polypeptide(L)'
;IHDHINWGNVNKPISEENFESLFNKVTSYLQGRDVFVQDCFAGADPEYRLNVRVITESAWPNLFAQNMFIRPSVEEKQSFLPDFTVIHVPGLQAAGASDGVNSETFILVNFDRKMVLIGGSHYAGEIKKSIFGILNYLLPDRDVMPMHCSANVGSNGDSAIFFGLSGTGKTTLSADKSRALIGDDEHGWSPNGIFNFEGGCYAKVINLSEEAEPEIYATTHRFGTVLENVVFEPVTRNLDLWDKSLTENTRACYPLEFIENASPTGIANHPTNIVLLAADAFGVLPPISKLSPEQAMYHFLSGYTAKVAGTEKGMGSQPEATFSTCFGGPFMPRRPTVYGEMLRQRLLRHGGSCWLVNTGWSGGSVADGAERMKISYTRAMLRAALDGKLDATSINSDNCFGLGIPDTCPDVPSEILQPRKAWSDPKRYDSVARDLCGRFENNFQQFVDHVDKDVLAAGISASQ
;
A
#
# COMPACT_ATOMS: atom_id res chain seq x y z
N ILE A 1 -25.07 5.53 0.43
CA ILE A 1 -23.64 5.73 0.15
C ILE A 1 -23.09 6.88 1.00
N HIS A 2 -23.70 8.06 0.96
CA HIS A 2 -23.23 9.27 1.66
C HIS A 2 -22.87 9.03 3.13
N ASP A 3 -23.72 8.32 3.89
CA ASP A 3 -23.56 8.09 5.32
C ASP A 3 -22.45 7.07 5.66
N HIS A 4 -22.00 6.31 4.67
CA HIS A 4 -20.94 5.30 4.83
C HIS A 4 -19.54 5.83 4.47
N ILE A 5 -19.45 7.00 3.82
CA ILE A 5 -18.17 7.60 3.46
C ILE A 5 -17.58 8.35 4.66
N ASN A 6 -16.30 8.15 4.87
CA ASN A 6 -15.51 8.91 5.84
C ASN A 6 -15.11 10.27 5.23
N TRP A 7 -16.07 11.21 5.27
CA TRP A 7 -15.87 12.56 4.73
C TRP A 7 -14.83 13.34 5.53
N GLY A 8 -14.02 14.15 4.86
CA GLY A 8 -12.99 14.95 5.50
C GLY A 8 -11.94 15.48 4.51
N ASN A 9 -10.69 15.48 4.92
CA ASN A 9 -9.59 16.00 4.09
C ASN A 9 -9.31 15.13 2.86
N VAL A 10 -9.57 13.84 2.95
CA VAL A 10 -9.32 12.87 1.86
C VAL A 10 -10.54 12.76 0.95
N ASN A 11 -11.68 12.35 1.49
CA ASN A 11 -12.90 12.19 0.71
C ASN A 11 -13.72 13.48 0.80
N LYS A 12 -14.00 14.10 -0.35
CA LYS A 12 -14.79 15.34 -0.43
C LYS A 12 -16.03 15.13 -1.30
N PRO A 13 -17.21 15.56 -0.85
CA PRO A 13 -18.41 15.46 -1.66
C PRO A 13 -18.40 16.48 -2.81
N ILE A 14 -19.02 16.10 -3.91
CA ILE A 14 -19.39 17.01 -5.01
C ILE A 14 -20.92 16.94 -5.20
N SER A 15 -21.55 18.07 -5.58
CA SER A 15 -22.97 18.06 -5.88
C SER A 15 -23.26 17.32 -7.18
N GLU A 16 -24.47 16.75 -7.30
CA GLU A 16 -24.92 16.10 -8.53
C GLU A 16 -24.87 17.06 -9.72
N GLU A 17 -25.30 18.31 -9.53
CA GLU A 17 -25.27 19.35 -10.57
C GLU A 17 -23.85 19.60 -11.09
N ASN A 18 -22.86 19.72 -10.21
CA ASN A 18 -21.46 19.92 -10.61
C ASN A 18 -20.90 18.68 -11.31
N PHE A 19 -21.24 17.48 -10.83
CA PHE A 19 -20.83 16.25 -11.50
C PHE A 19 -21.41 16.18 -12.91
N GLU A 20 -22.72 16.45 -13.10
CA GLU A 20 -23.37 16.47 -14.41
C GLU A 20 -22.76 17.53 -15.34
N SER A 21 -22.47 18.70 -14.80
CA SER A 21 -21.79 19.76 -15.56
C SER A 21 -20.44 19.29 -16.10
N LEU A 22 -19.60 18.70 -15.23
CA LEU A 22 -18.29 18.17 -15.63
C LEU A 22 -18.43 16.97 -16.58
N PHE A 23 -19.40 16.08 -16.37
CA PHE A 23 -19.68 14.98 -17.30
C PHE A 23 -20.05 15.49 -18.70
N ASN A 24 -20.90 16.51 -18.78
CA ASN A 24 -21.25 17.14 -20.06
C ASN A 24 -20.06 17.82 -20.73
N LYS A 25 -19.15 18.45 -19.96
CA LYS A 25 -17.89 18.98 -20.49
C LYS A 25 -16.99 17.88 -21.04
N VAL A 26 -16.82 16.77 -20.29
CA VAL A 26 -16.04 15.59 -20.73
C VAL A 26 -16.60 15.01 -22.02
N THR A 27 -17.91 14.77 -22.09
CA THR A 27 -18.55 14.21 -23.28
C THR A 27 -18.46 15.15 -24.48
N SER A 28 -18.65 16.46 -24.29
CA SER A 28 -18.49 17.48 -25.33
C SER A 28 -17.04 17.58 -25.82
N TYR A 29 -16.07 17.49 -24.88
CA TYR A 29 -14.65 17.51 -25.20
C TYR A 29 -14.24 16.31 -26.08
N LEU A 30 -14.82 15.16 -25.84
CA LEU A 30 -14.52 13.94 -26.59
C LEU A 30 -15.22 13.85 -27.96
N GLN A 31 -16.18 14.71 -28.26
CA GLN A 31 -16.88 14.68 -29.55
C GLN A 31 -15.90 14.88 -30.71
N GLY A 32 -15.93 13.96 -31.68
CA GLY A 32 -15.09 14.00 -32.88
C GLY A 32 -13.61 13.67 -32.60
N ARG A 33 -13.24 13.21 -31.42
CA ARG A 33 -11.91 12.74 -31.07
C ARG A 33 -11.84 11.22 -31.11
N ASP A 34 -10.68 10.68 -31.47
CA ASP A 34 -10.38 9.27 -31.28
C ASP A 34 -10.20 8.99 -29.79
N VAL A 35 -10.71 7.86 -29.35
CA VAL A 35 -10.53 7.37 -27.97
C VAL A 35 -10.08 5.91 -27.99
N PHE A 36 -9.35 5.53 -26.96
CA PHE A 36 -8.90 4.17 -26.74
C PHE A 36 -9.74 3.52 -25.65
N VAL A 37 -10.28 2.33 -25.91
CA VAL A 37 -11.19 1.62 -25.00
C VAL A 37 -10.56 0.30 -24.60
N GLN A 38 -10.48 0.02 -23.29
CA GLN A 38 -9.99 -1.21 -22.72
C GLN A 38 -11.03 -1.79 -21.77
N ASP A 39 -11.46 -3.02 -22.03
CA ASP A 39 -12.25 -3.81 -21.09
C ASP A 39 -11.30 -4.70 -20.28
N CYS A 40 -11.45 -4.71 -18.94
CA CYS A 40 -10.58 -5.41 -18.04
C CYS A 40 -11.30 -5.79 -16.73
N PHE A 41 -10.67 -6.64 -15.92
CA PHE A 41 -11.16 -7.01 -14.60
C PHE A 41 -10.24 -6.45 -13.51
N ALA A 42 -10.82 -6.00 -12.41
CA ALA A 42 -10.14 -5.72 -11.16
C ALA A 42 -10.53 -6.80 -10.13
N GLY A 43 -9.58 -7.69 -9.81
CA GLY A 43 -9.76 -8.84 -8.94
C GLY A 43 -9.57 -10.18 -9.66
N ALA A 44 -8.63 -10.97 -9.15
CA ALA A 44 -8.32 -12.31 -9.68
C ALA A 44 -9.39 -13.35 -9.35
N ASP A 45 -10.14 -13.16 -8.23
CA ASP A 45 -11.23 -14.04 -7.85
C ASP A 45 -12.51 -13.69 -8.67
N PRO A 46 -13.00 -14.58 -9.52
CA PRO A 46 -14.18 -14.34 -10.36
C PRO A 46 -15.46 -14.00 -9.58
N GLU A 47 -15.57 -14.45 -8.32
CA GLU A 47 -16.71 -14.15 -7.46
C GLU A 47 -16.74 -12.68 -7.05
N TYR A 48 -15.58 -12.06 -6.81
CA TYR A 48 -15.46 -10.72 -6.22
C TYR A 48 -14.93 -9.67 -7.20
N ARG A 49 -14.53 -10.07 -8.40
CA ARG A 49 -13.97 -9.15 -9.40
C ARG A 49 -14.96 -8.10 -9.86
N LEU A 50 -14.44 -6.96 -10.26
CA LEU A 50 -15.18 -5.85 -10.85
C LEU A 50 -14.87 -5.76 -12.35
N ASN A 51 -15.89 -5.67 -13.20
CA ASN A 51 -15.74 -5.45 -14.63
C ASN A 51 -15.54 -3.95 -14.88
N VAL A 52 -14.39 -3.58 -15.43
CA VAL A 52 -14.01 -2.18 -15.61
C VAL A 52 -13.80 -1.88 -17.09
N ARG A 53 -14.46 -0.83 -17.61
CA ARG A 53 -14.16 -0.24 -18.91
C ARG A 53 -13.35 1.02 -18.70
N VAL A 54 -12.20 1.11 -19.35
CA VAL A 54 -11.33 2.29 -19.31
C VAL A 54 -11.33 2.94 -20.68
N ILE A 55 -11.74 4.22 -20.73
CA ILE A 55 -11.77 5.07 -21.93
C ILE A 55 -10.73 6.17 -21.74
N THR A 56 -9.78 6.28 -22.65
CA THR A 56 -8.69 7.27 -22.57
C THR A 56 -8.55 8.05 -23.89
N GLU A 57 -8.20 9.33 -23.81
CA GLU A 57 -7.91 10.14 -24.98
C GLU A 57 -6.53 9.84 -25.60
N SER A 58 -5.65 9.15 -24.89
CA SER A 58 -4.30 8.81 -25.32
C SER A 58 -4.06 7.31 -25.25
N ALA A 59 -3.22 6.78 -26.14
CA ALA A 59 -2.94 5.33 -26.22
C ALA A 59 -2.19 4.78 -25.01
N TRP A 60 -1.23 5.55 -24.45
CA TRP A 60 -0.36 5.03 -23.40
C TRP A 60 -1.09 4.77 -22.06
N PRO A 61 -2.07 5.59 -21.58
CA PRO A 61 -2.83 5.22 -20.39
C PRO A 61 -3.73 4.01 -20.61
N ASN A 62 -4.14 3.76 -21.87
CA ASN A 62 -4.87 2.55 -22.24
C ASN A 62 -3.95 1.32 -22.12
N LEU A 63 -2.71 1.38 -22.61
CA LEU A 63 -1.71 0.34 -22.43
C LEU A 63 -1.36 0.15 -20.95
N PHE A 64 -1.29 1.24 -20.17
CA PHE A 64 -1.15 1.16 -18.72
C PHE A 64 -2.30 0.34 -18.11
N ALA A 65 -3.56 0.64 -18.44
CA ALA A 65 -4.70 -0.11 -17.95
C ALA A 65 -4.65 -1.59 -18.35
N GLN A 66 -4.20 -1.89 -19.57
CA GLN A 66 -4.01 -3.27 -20.05
C GLN A 66 -2.94 -4.04 -19.26
N ASN A 67 -1.88 -3.36 -18.83
CA ASN A 67 -0.83 -3.97 -18.01
C ASN A 67 -1.28 -4.11 -16.56
N MET A 68 -2.01 -3.11 -16.05
CA MET A 68 -2.33 -2.97 -14.63
C MET A 68 -3.49 -3.86 -14.19
N PHE A 69 -4.50 -4.01 -15.04
CA PHE A 69 -5.68 -4.82 -14.74
C PHE A 69 -5.61 -6.21 -15.39
N ILE A 70 -6.47 -7.10 -14.95
CA ILE A 70 -6.56 -8.46 -15.48
C ILE A 70 -7.27 -8.43 -16.83
N ARG A 71 -6.68 -9.05 -17.83
CA ARG A 71 -7.20 -9.08 -19.21
C ARG A 71 -8.28 -10.14 -19.35
N PRO A 72 -9.47 -9.79 -19.84
CA PRO A 72 -10.49 -10.79 -20.20
C PRO A 72 -10.02 -11.69 -21.35
N SER A 73 -10.41 -12.94 -21.34
CA SER A 73 -10.27 -13.82 -22.49
C SER A 73 -11.11 -13.34 -23.70
N VAL A 74 -10.89 -13.93 -24.86
CA VAL A 74 -11.65 -13.58 -26.08
C VAL A 74 -13.14 -13.88 -25.86
N GLU A 75 -13.46 -14.98 -25.19
CA GLU A 75 -14.82 -15.41 -24.89
C GLU A 75 -15.49 -14.45 -23.90
N GLU A 76 -14.80 -14.05 -22.84
CA GLU A 76 -15.32 -13.11 -21.84
C GLU A 76 -15.60 -11.72 -22.44
N LYS A 77 -14.79 -11.28 -23.41
CA LYS A 77 -15.04 -10.01 -24.12
C LYS A 77 -16.34 -9.97 -24.92
N GLN A 78 -16.82 -11.10 -25.40
CA GLN A 78 -18.06 -11.16 -26.20
C GLN A 78 -19.32 -10.81 -25.39
N SER A 79 -19.30 -11.08 -24.09
CA SER A 79 -20.41 -10.82 -23.15
C SER A 79 -20.07 -9.77 -22.10
N PHE A 80 -19.01 -8.99 -22.32
CA PHE A 80 -18.52 -8.05 -21.33
C PHE A 80 -19.49 -6.90 -21.10
N LEU A 81 -19.95 -6.74 -19.87
CA LEU A 81 -20.72 -5.60 -19.41
C LEU A 81 -19.95 -4.94 -18.25
N PRO A 82 -19.60 -3.65 -18.36
CA PRO A 82 -18.87 -2.97 -17.31
C PRO A 82 -19.73 -2.74 -16.07
N ASP A 83 -19.18 -3.03 -14.89
CA ASP A 83 -19.72 -2.58 -13.61
C ASP A 83 -19.37 -1.12 -13.36
N PHE A 84 -18.18 -0.69 -13.79
CA PHE A 84 -17.73 0.69 -13.73
C PHE A 84 -17.03 1.11 -15.02
N THR A 85 -17.22 2.39 -15.40
CA THR A 85 -16.52 3.01 -16.53
C THR A 85 -15.60 4.12 -16.00
N VAL A 86 -14.32 4.08 -16.35
CA VAL A 86 -13.35 5.15 -16.10
C VAL A 86 -13.14 5.94 -17.39
N ILE A 87 -13.30 7.26 -17.32
CA ILE A 87 -13.03 8.17 -18.45
C ILE A 87 -11.84 9.06 -18.04
N HIS A 88 -10.74 8.94 -18.77
CA HIS A 88 -9.50 9.68 -18.53
C HIS A 88 -9.21 10.64 -19.67
N VAL A 89 -9.33 11.93 -19.38
CA VAL A 89 -9.21 13.07 -20.32
C VAL A 89 -8.22 14.10 -19.76
N PRO A 90 -6.91 13.80 -19.74
CA PRO A 90 -5.89 14.68 -19.15
C PRO A 90 -5.82 16.06 -19.78
N GLY A 91 -6.19 16.21 -21.05
CA GLY A 91 -6.22 17.49 -21.76
C GLY A 91 -7.39 18.40 -21.36
N LEU A 92 -8.41 17.89 -20.67
CA LEU A 92 -9.52 18.71 -20.16
C LEU A 92 -9.27 19.12 -18.72
N GLN A 93 -9.19 20.42 -18.48
CA GLN A 93 -9.03 21.02 -17.15
C GLN A 93 -10.38 21.55 -16.62
N ALA A 94 -10.62 21.43 -15.33
CA ALA A 94 -11.75 22.06 -14.66
C ALA A 94 -11.44 23.53 -14.35
N ALA A 95 -12.51 24.30 -14.17
CA ALA A 95 -12.40 25.72 -13.76
C ALA A 95 -12.39 25.92 -12.24
N GLY A 96 -11.93 24.91 -11.49
CA GLY A 96 -11.80 24.96 -10.03
C GLY A 96 -13.16 25.09 -9.33
N ALA A 97 -13.30 26.06 -8.44
CA ALA A 97 -14.49 26.25 -7.60
C ALA A 97 -15.80 26.43 -8.40
N SER A 98 -15.74 26.98 -9.62
CA SER A 98 -16.94 27.11 -10.49
C SER A 98 -17.46 25.78 -11.01
N ASP A 99 -16.62 24.75 -11.02
CA ASP A 99 -16.99 23.38 -11.34
C ASP A 99 -17.19 22.49 -10.09
N GLY A 100 -17.13 23.10 -8.91
CA GLY A 100 -17.29 22.40 -7.64
C GLY A 100 -16.08 21.55 -7.22
N VAL A 101 -14.89 21.81 -7.78
CA VAL A 101 -13.64 21.12 -7.48
C VAL A 101 -12.56 22.11 -7.00
N ASN A 102 -11.48 21.60 -6.41
CA ASN A 102 -10.48 22.45 -5.74
C ASN A 102 -9.38 22.96 -6.68
N SER A 103 -9.25 22.38 -7.87
CA SER A 103 -8.16 22.69 -8.81
C SER A 103 -8.60 22.41 -10.25
N GLU A 104 -7.67 22.61 -11.19
CA GLU A 104 -7.83 22.22 -12.59
C GLU A 104 -7.91 20.70 -12.79
N THR A 105 -7.32 19.95 -11.87
CA THR A 105 -7.39 18.48 -11.84
C THR A 105 -8.62 18.04 -11.07
N PHE A 106 -9.33 17.06 -11.62
CA PHE A 106 -10.47 16.42 -10.96
C PHE A 106 -10.43 14.90 -11.10
N ILE A 107 -10.73 14.22 -10.00
CA ILE A 107 -10.93 12.78 -9.92
C ILE A 107 -12.25 12.56 -9.19
N LEU A 108 -13.29 12.20 -9.93
CA LEU A 108 -14.65 12.10 -9.42
C LEU A 108 -15.17 10.68 -9.55
N VAL A 109 -15.71 10.14 -8.45
CA VAL A 109 -16.35 8.82 -8.42
C VAL A 109 -17.85 9.02 -8.20
N ASN A 110 -18.66 8.49 -9.11
CA ASN A 110 -20.11 8.46 -9.01
C ASN A 110 -20.57 7.00 -8.95
N PHE A 111 -21.04 6.56 -7.79
CA PHE A 111 -21.47 5.16 -7.58
C PHE A 111 -22.83 4.87 -8.24
N ASP A 112 -23.73 5.84 -8.33
CA ASP A 112 -25.04 5.64 -8.93
C ASP A 112 -24.94 5.49 -10.45
N ARG A 113 -24.07 6.30 -11.09
CA ARG A 113 -23.74 6.17 -12.51
C ARG A 113 -22.68 5.10 -12.79
N LYS A 114 -22.07 4.54 -11.76
CA LYS A 114 -20.96 3.56 -11.88
C LYS A 114 -19.85 4.10 -12.77
N MET A 115 -19.37 5.30 -12.46
CA MET A 115 -18.46 6.06 -13.31
C MET A 115 -17.37 6.76 -12.53
N VAL A 116 -16.19 6.84 -13.14
CA VAL A 116 -15.07 7.67 -12.70
C VAL A 116 -14.72 8.66 -13.80
N LEU A 117 -14.59 9.94 -13.46
CA LEU A 117 -14.09 10.98 -14.35
C LEU A 117 -12.74 11.47 -13.85
N ILE A 118 -11.72 11.43 -14.71
CA ILE A 118 -10.37 11.91 -14.42
C ILE A 118 -9.98 12.91 -15.50
N GLY A 119 -9.69 14.15 -15.10
CA GLY A 119 -9.26 15.21 -15.99
C GLY A 119 -8.17 16.09 -15.40
N GLY A 120 -7.45 16.83 -16.25
CA GLY A 120 -6.38 17.74 -15.83
C GLY A 120 -5.12 17.07 -15.27
N SER A 121 -5.02 15.73 -15.37
CA SER A 121 -3.85 14.98 -14.93
C SER A 121 -3.49 13.90 -15.93
N HIS A 122 -2.21 13.83 -16.30
CA HIS A 122 -1.66 12.74 -17.11
C HIS A 122 -1.26 11.53 -16.27
N TYR A 123 -1.28 11.61 -14.92
CA TYR A 123 -0.84 10.55 -14.04
C TYR A 123 -1.79 9.34 -14.11
N ALA A 124 -1.33 8.25 -14.73
CA ALA A 124 -2.14 7.05 -14.93
C ALA A 124 -2.48 6.29 -13.63
N GLY A 125 -1.71 6.53 -12.57
CA GLY A 125 -2.00 5.98 -11.25
C GLY A 125 -3.40 6.30 -10.72
N GLU A 126 -4.02 7.40 -11.17
CA GLU A 126 -5.40 7.76 -10.80
C GLU A 126 -6.43 6.76 -11.34
N ILE A 127 -6.20 6.17 -12.52
CA ILE A 127 -7.06 5.09 -13.07
C ILE A 127 -7.07 3.89 -12.12
N LYS A 128 -5.87 3.44 -11.71
CA LYS A 128 -5.70 2.34 -10.78
C LYS A 128 -6.32 2.63 -9.42
N LYS A 129 -5.95 3.76 -8.81
CA LYS A 129 -6.34 4.10 -7.43
C LYS A 129 -7.82 4.43 -7.28
N SER A 130 -8.48 4.95 -8.32
CA SER A 130 -9.94 5.13 -8.32
C SER A 130 -10.67 3.79 -8.23
N ILE A 131 -10.24 2.79 -9.00
CA ILE A 131 -10.84 1.44 -8.96
C ILE A 131 -10.54 0.76 -7.62
N PHE A 132 -9.33 0.93 -7.06
CA PHE A 132 -9.01 0.46 -5.72
C PHE A 132 -9.93 1.09 -4.66
N GLY A 133 -10.15 2.40 -4.73
CA GLY A 133 -11.09 3.09 -3.83
C GLY A 133 -12.54 2.56 -3.96
N ILE A 134 -12.99 2.23 -5.18
CA ILE A 134 -14.29 1.62 -5.41
C ILE A 134 -14.38 0.22 -4.77
N LEU A 135 -13.36 -0.63 -4.97
CA LEU A 135 -13.30 -1.95 -4.33
C LEU A 135 -13.26 -1.82 -2.80
N ASN A 136 -12.50 -0.86 -2.26
CA ASN A 136 -12.45 -0.57 -0.82
C ASN A 136 -13.81 -0.15 -0.25
N TYR A 137 -14.68 0.45 -1.06
CA TYR A 137 -16.04 0.77 -0.66
C TYR A 137 -17.00 -0.43 -0.76
N LEU A 138 -16.95 -1.19 -1.86
CA LEU A 138 -17.94 -2.23 -2.16
C LEU A 138 -17.70 -3.55 -1.42
N LEU A 139 -16.44 -3.97 -1.32
CA LEU A 139 -16.08 -5.32 -0.87
C LEU A 139 -16.39 -5.61 0.62
N PRO A 140 -16.30 -4.66 1.56
CA PRO A 140 -16.69 -4.92 2.95
C PRO A 140 -18.12 -5.44 3.13
N ASP A 141 -19.08 -4.99 2.31
CA ASP A 141 -20.46 -5.48 2.34
C ASP A 141 -20.63 -6.93 1.84
N ARG A 142 -19.56 -7.48 1.24
CA ARG A 142 -19.49 -8.86 0.74
C ARG A 142 -18.58 -9.75 1.61
N ASP A 143 -18.28 -9.32 2.84
CA ASP A 143 -17.31 -9.97 3.73
C ASP A 143 -15.93 -10.18 3.07
N VAL A 144 -15.46 -9.23 2.27
CA VAL A 144 -14.10 -9.22 1.71
C VAL A 144 -13.36 -8.00 2.27
N MET A 145 -12.24 -8.24 2.94
CA MET A 145 -11.38 -7.17 3.43
C MET A 145 -10.45 -6.69 2.30
N PRO A 146 -10.64 -5.48 1.78
CA PRO A 146 -9.70 -4.91 0.83
C PRO A 146 -8.47 -4.38 1.56
N MET A 147 -7.29 -4.53 0.94
CA MET A 147 -6.01 -4.29 1.59
C MET A 147 -5.02 -3.59 0.66
N HIS A 148 -4.39 -2.53 1.14
CA HIS A 148 -3.22 -1.93 0.51
C HIS A 148 -1.97 -2.66 1.04
N CYS A 149 -1.67 -3.79 0.44
CA CYS A 149 -0.60 -4.69 0.86
C CYS A 149 -0.01 -5.44 -0.34
N SER A 150 1.22 -5.89 -0.23
CA SER A 150 1.76 -6.93 -1.10
C SER A 150 1.49 -8.31 -0.52
N ALA A 151 1.54 -9.35 -1.37
CA ALA A 151 1.30 -10.72 -0.94
C ALA A 151 2.19 -11.71 -1.71
N ASN A 152 2.63 -12.76 -1.01
CA ASN A 152 3.35 -13.88 -1.60
C ASN A 152 2.90 -15.23 -1.00
N VAL A 153 3.29 -16.31 -1.64
CA VAL A 153 3.00 -17.67 -1.19
C VAL A 153 4.25 -18.53 -1.26
N GLY A 154 4.52 -19.27 -0.18
CA GLY A 154 5.61 -20.24 -0.10
C GLY A 154 5.28 -21.55 -0.81
N SER A 155 6.29 -22.41 -0.99
CA SER A 155 6.15 -23.72 -1.65
C SER A 155 5.17 -24.68 -0.95
N ASN A 156 4.90 -24.46 0.33
CA ASN A 156 3.95 -25.25 1.12
C ASN A 156 2.52 -24.69 1.07
N GLY A 157 2.27 -23.64 0.27
CA GLY A 157 0.97 -23.00 0.16
C GLY A 157 0.68 -22.01 1.31
N ASP A 158 1.64 -21.75 2.16
CA ASP A 158 1.61 -20.72 3.22
C ASP A 158 1.70 -19.34 2.60
N SER A 159 0.65 -18.54 2.71
CA SER A 159 0.65 -17.19 2.19
C SER A 159 0.98 -16.17 3.27
N ALA A 160 1.58 -15.06 2.85
CA ALA A 160 1.89 -13.92 3.70
C ALA A 160 1.46 -12.61 3.03
N ILE A 161 0.97 -11.66 3.84
CA ILE A 161 0.62 -10.31 3.40
C ILE A 161 1.46 -9.27 4.14
N PHE A 162 1.82 -8.20 3.43
CA PHE A 162 2.73 -7.17 3.91
C PHE A 162 2.09 -5.80 3.75
N PHE A 163 1.69 -5.19 4.84
CA PHE A 163 1.27 -3.81 4.89
C PHE A 163 2.47 -2.90 5.10
N GLY A 164 2.46 -1.72 4.51
CA GLY A 164 3.53 -0.75 4.72
C GLY A 164 3.39 0.44 3.79
N LEU A 165 3.87 1.59 4.25
CA LEU A 165 3.92 2.82 3.48
C LEU A 165 5.13 2.85 2.54
N SER A 166 5.19 3.85 1.67
CA SER A 166 6.36 4.07 0.81
C SER A 166 7.65 4.17 1.66
N GLY A 167 8.71 3.51 1.22
CA GLY A 167 10.01 3.51 1.91
C GLY A 167 10.16 2.52 3.07
N THR A 168 9.10 1.79 3.45
CA THR A 168 9.19 0.73 4.48
C THR A 168 9.74 -0.60 3.95
N GLY A 169 9.88 -0.74 2.63
CA GLY A 169 10.42 -1.94 2.00
C GLY A 169 9.37 -2.98 1.60
N LYS A 170 8.08 -2.61 1.49
CA LYS A 170 6.97 -3.51 1.14
C LYS A 170 7.30 -4.37 -0.09
N THR A 171 7.61 -3.77 -1.23
CA THR A 171 7.93 -4.48 -2.48
C THR A 171 9.20 -5.33 -2.36
N THR A 172 10.28 -4.74 -1.82
CA THR A 172 11.59 -5.42 -1.68
C THR A 172 11.55 -6.63 -0.74
N LEU A 173 10.72 -6.58 0.31
CA LEU A 173 10.62 -7.65 1.31
C LEU A 173 9.63 -8.74 0.92
N SER A 174 8.59 -8.41 0.16
CA SER A 174 7.64 -9.39 -0.36
C SER A 174 8.19 -10.16 -1.58
N ALA A 175 9.14 -9.59 -2.31
CA ALA A 175 9.83 -10.23 -3.44
C ALA A 175 10.98 -11.11 -2.94
N ASP A 176 10.67 -12.27 -2.37
CA ASP A 176 11.66 -13.30 -2.02
C ASP A 176 11.63 -14.40 -3.10
N LYS A 177 12.81 -14.74 -3.65
CA LYS A 177 12.94 -15.77 -4.72
C LYS A 177 12.42 -17.15 -4.33
N SER A 178 12.34 -17.45 -3.04
CA SER A 178 11.79 -18.71 -2.52
C SER A 178 10.26 -18.73 -2.42
N ARG A 179 9.58 -17.58 -2.66
CA ARG A 179 8.14 -17.42 -2.51
C ARG A 179 7.55 -16.79 -3.78
N ALA A 180 6.45 -17.32 -4.28
CA ALA A 180 5.79 -16.78 -5.48
C ALA A 180 5.04 -15.48 -5.15
N LEU A 181 5.26 -14.44 -5.94
CA LEU A 181 4.57 -13.16 -5.80
C LEU A 181 3.10 -13.30 -6.24
N ILE A 182 2.14 -12.98 -5.37
CA ILE A 182 0.72 -12.91 -5.72
C ILE A 182 0.40 -11.53 -6.30
N GLY A 183 0.94 -10.48 -5.68
CA GLY A 183 0.87 -9.10 -6.13
C GLY A 183 1.65 -8.16 -5.21
N ASP A 184 1.95 -6.96 -5.69
CA ASP A 184 2.86 -6.04 -4.99
C ASP A 184 2.14 -4.92 -4.22
N ASP A 185 0.83 -4.67 -4.44
CA ASP A 185 0.19 -3.47 -3.89
C ASP A 185 -1.25 -3.62 -3.39
N GLU A 186 -2.16 -4.32 -4.07
CA GLU A 186 -3.61 -4.29 -3.78
C GLU A 186 -4.23 -5.69 -3.79
N HIS A 187 -4.86 -6.08 -2.67
CA HIS A 187 -5.45 -7.42 -2.50
C HIS A 187 -6.79 -7.38 -1.79
N GLY A 188 -7.58 -8.44 -1.96
CA GLY A 188 -8.75 -8.75 -1.16
C GLY A 188 -8.54 -10.01 -0.32
N TRP A 189 -9.04 -9.99 0.92
CA TRP A 189 -9.10 -11.19 1.76
C TRP A 189 -10.56 -11.59 1.94
N SER A 190 -10.98 -12.57 1.16
CA SER A 190 -12.33 -13.12 1.13
C SER A 190 -12.52 -14.24 2.15
N PRO A 191 -13.73 -14.81 2.30
CA PRO A 191 -13.95 -16.04 3.05
C PRO A 191 -13.18 -17.26 2.51
N ASN A 192 -12.70 -17.22 1.27
CA ASN A 192 -12.02 -18.33 0.60
C ASN A 192 -10.48 -18.20 0.59
N GLY A 193 -9.92 -17.04 0.97
CA GLY A 193 -8.49 -16.75 0.92
C GLY A 193 -8.21 -15.36 0.39
N ILE A 194 -6.99 -15.10 -0.07
CA ILE A 194 -6.57 -13.82 -0.62
C ILE A 194 -6.50 -13.85 -2.15
N PHE A 195 -6.76 -12.70 -2.76
CA PHE A 195 -6.63 -12.55 -4.22
C PHE A 195 -6.11 -11.15 -4.58
N ASN A 196 -5.33 -11.10 -5.64
CA ASN A 196 -4.81 -9.84 -6.19
C ASN A 196 -5.93 -9.08 -6.92
N PHE A 197 -5.97 -7.75 -6.77
CA PHE A 197 -6.87 -6.90 -7.56
C PHE A 197 -6.32 -6.62 -8.96
N GLU A 198 -5.03 -6.81 -9.15
CA GLU A 198 -4.28 -6.34 -10.29
C GLU A 198 -3.74 -7.48 -11.17
N GLY A 199 -3.52 -7.18 -12.45
CA GLY A 199 -2.85 -8.07 -13.41
C GLY A 199 -1.38 -7.68 -13.65
N GLY A 200 -0.88 -6.63 -13.01
CA GLY A 200 0.47 -6.10 -13.18
C GLY A 200 0.99 -5.40 -11.95
N CYS A 201 2.17 -4.81 -12.10
CA CYS A 201 2.85 -4.02 -11.08
C CYS A 201 3.06 -2.58 -11.54
N TYR A 202 3.09 -1.65 -10.57
CA TYR A 202 3.35 -0.22 -10.80
C TYR A 202 4.45 0.25 -9.87
N ALA A 203 5.67 -0.16 -10.20
CA ALA A 203 6.84 0.05 -9.36
C ALA A 203 7.37 1.48 -9.43
N LYS A 204 7.85 2.01 -8.30
CA LYS A 204 8.65 3.23 -8.26
C LYS A 204 10.07 2.89 -8.73
N VAL A 205 10.59 3.67 -9.70
CA VAL A 205 11.88 3.37 -10.34
C VAL A 205 12.93 4.46 -10.16
N ILE A 206 12.65 5.52 -9.40
CA ILE A 206 13.68 6.48 -9.03
C ILE A 206 14.75 5.82 -8.17
N ASN A 207 16.03 6.04 -8.50
CA ASN A 207 17.19 5.43 -7.85
C ASN A 207 17.19 3.89 -7.89
N LEU A 208 16.46 3.28 -8.83
CA LEU A 208 16.44 1.84 -9.02
C LEU A 208 17.80 1.38 -9.53
N SER A 209 18.41 0.39 -8.86
CA SER A 209 19.65 -0.22 -9.30
C SER A 209 19.45 -1.69 -9.65
N GLU A 210 20.19 -2.14 -10.67
CA GLU A 210 20.18 -3.54 -11.09
C GLU A 210 20.70 -4.48 -9.97
N GLU A 211 21.65 -4.02 -9.16
CA GLU A 211 22.21 -4.81 -8.06
C GLU A 211 21.22 -5.02 -6.91
N ALA A 212 20.44 -3.97 -6.57
CA ALA A 212 19.51 -4.01 -5.44
C ALA A 212 18.22 -4.74 -5.78
N GLU A 213 17.66 -4.47 -6.97
CA GLU A 213 16.34 -4.98 -7.42
C GLU A 213 16.39 -5.44 -8.88
N PRO A 214 17.17 -6.51 -9.18
CA PRO A 214 17.45 -6.95 -10.56
C PRO A 214 16.20 -7.31 -11.36
N GLU A 215 15.19 -7.90 -10.73
CA GLU A 215 13.95 -8.29 -11.41
C GLU A 215 13.15 -7.06 -11.86
N ILE A 216 12.98 -6.07 -10.98
CA ILE A 216 12.28 -4.83 -11.33
C ILE A 216 13.07 -4.05 -12.37
N TYR A 217 14.40 -3.98 -12.20
CA TYR A 217 15.28 -3.32 -13.19
C TYR A 217 15.14 -3.94 -14.59
N ALA A 218 15.15 -5.27 -14.68
CA ALA A 218 14.98 -5.96 -15.95
C ALA A 218 13.64 -5.63 -16.64
N THR A 219 12.55 -5.42 -15.87
CA THR A 219 11.25 -5.07 -16.44
C THR A 219 11.27 -3.70 -17.13
N THR A 220 12.07 -2.74 -16.67
CA THR A 220 12.13 -1.39 -17.27
C THR A 220 12.66 -1.42 -18.70
N HIS A 221 13.38 -2.48 -19.11
CA HIS A 221 13.95 -2.68 -20.43
C HIS A 221 13.13 -3.67 -21.29
N ARG A 222 12.00 -4.19 -20.77
CA ARG A 222 11.15 -5.12 -21.51
C ARG A 222 10.15 -4.39 -22.40
N PHE A 223 9.97 -4.90 -23.62
CA PHE A 223 8.93 -4.40 -24.52
C PHE A 223 7.54 -4.56 -23.90
N GLY A 224 6.73 -3.50 -23.98
CA GLY A 224 5.39 -3.46 -23.40
C GLY A 224 5.32 -2.82 -22.01
N THR A 225 6.45 -2.61 -21.33
CA THR A 225 6.50 -1.78 -20.11
C THR A 225 6.19 -0.33 -20.43
N VAL A 226 5.32 0.28 -19.65
CA VAL A 226 5.03 1.72 -19.69
C VAL A 226 5.87 2.41 -18.63
N LEU A 227 6.75 3.33 -19.08
CA LEU A 227 7.54 4.18 -18.20
C LEU A 227 6.88 5.55 -18.07
N GLU A 228 6.69 6.01 -16.84
CA GLU A 228 6.07 7.29 -16.55
C GLU A 228 7.04 8.19 -15.80
N ASN A 229 7.22 9.42 -16.31
CA ASN A 229 8.17 10.41 -15.80
C ASN A 229 9.66 10.00 -15.82
N VAL A 230 10.01 8.94 -16.53
CA VAL A 230 11.40 8.48 -16.66
C VAL A 230 12.09 9.24 -17.79
N VAL A 231 13.22 9.86 -17.49
CA VAL A 231 14.06 10.54 -18.48
C VAL A 231 14.89 9.50 -19.24
N PHE A 232 15.06 9.71 -20.53
CA PHE A 232 15.89 8.85 -21.37
C PHE A 232 16.66 9.67 -22.41
N GLU A 233 17.79 9.18 -22.83
CA GLU A 233 18.58 9.79 -23.89
C GLU A 233 17.92 9.47 -25.26
N PRO A 234 17.52 10.49 -26.07
CA PRO A 234 16.68 10.27 -27.27
C PRO A 234 17.30 9.39 -28.36
N VAL A 235 18.64 9.39 -28.50
CA VAL A 235 19.34 8.67 -29.56
C VAL A 235 19.57 7.21 -29.16
N THR A 236 20.17 6.98 -27.99
CA THR A 236 20.53 5.64 -27.50
C THR A 236 19.35 4.95 -26.83
N ARG A 237 18.34 5.71 -26.40
CA ARG A 237 17.20 5.28 -25.59
C ARG A 237 17.59 4.70 -24.21
N ASN A 238 18.80 5.03 -23.75
CA ASN A 238 19.21 4.66 -22.40
C ASN A 238 18.36 5.42 -21.37
N LEU A 239 17.84 4.68 -20.38
CA LEU A 239 17.04 5.24 -19.30
C LEU A 239 17.96 5.88 -18.27
N ASP A 240 17.57 7.05 -17.77
CA ASP A 240 18.17 7.66 -16.58
C ASP A 240 17.21 7.53 -15.39
N LEU A 241 17.41 6.47 -14.62
CA LEU A 241 16.59 6.18 -13.44
C LEU A 241 16.99 7.01 -12.21
N TRP A 242 18.03 7.85 -12.34
CA TRP A 242 18.48 8.76 -11.28
C TRP A 242 18.01 10.20 -11.51
N ASP A 243 17.59 10.51 -12.73
CA ASP A 243 17.07 11.84 -13.07
C ASP A 243 15.70 12.07 -12.44
N LYS A 244 15.60 13.17 -11.70
CA LYS A 244 14.38 13.66 -11.05
C LYS A 244 13.95 15.04 -11.50
N SER A 245 14.45 15.48 -12.66
CA SER A 245 14.18 16.80 -13.21
C SER A 245 12.69 17.02 -13.49
N LEU A 246 11.95 15.97 -13.89
CA LEU A 246 10.50 16.00 -14.05
C LEU A 246 9.80 15.83 -12.70
N THR A 247 10.12 14.77 -11.97
CA THR A 247 9.58 14.47 -10.63
C THR A 247 10.32 13.27 -10.04
N GLU A 248 10.31 13.13 -8.71
CA GLU A 248 10.77 11.93 -8.02
C GLU A 248 9.77 10.74 -8.13
N ASN A 249 8.57 10.99 -8.65
CA ASN A 249 7.55 9.96 -8.86
C ASN A 249 7.68 9.31 -10.24
N THR A 250 8.85 8.72 -10.50
CA THR A 250 9.09 7.92 -11.70
C THR A 250 8.55 6.51 -11.51
N ARG A 251 7.87 5.97 -12.52
CA ARG A 251 7.19 4.67 -12.43
C ARG A 251 7.45 3.80 -13.64
N ALA A 252 7.39 2.48 -13.42
CA ALA A 252 7.27 1.47 -14.47
C ALA A 252 6.02 0.63 -14.23
N CYS A 253 5.16 0.54 -15.23
CA CYS A 253 3.99 -0.32 -15.23
C CYS A 253 4.23 -1.49 -16.19
N TYR A 254 4.12 -2.70 -15.68
CA TYR A 254 4.37 -3.92 -16.44
C TYR A 254 3.44 -5.06 -15.98
N PRO A 255 3.14 -6.04 -16.86
CA PRO A 255 2.35 -7.22 -16.49
C PRO A 255 3.03 -8.05 -15.40
N LEU A 256 2.25 -8.62 -14.49
CA LEU A 256 2.77 -9.46 -13.40
C LEU A 256 3.62 -10.65 -13.92
N GLU A 257 3.29 -11.17 -15.08
CA GLU A 257 4.03 -12.24 -15.77
C GLU A 257 5.47 -11.88 -16.17
N PHE A 258 5.86 -10.60 -16.03
CA PHE A 258 7.26 -10.18 -16.21
C PHE A 258 8.14 -10.55 -15.02
N ILE A 259 7.55 -10.82 -13.88
CA ILE A 259 8.23 -11.35 -12.68
C ILE A 259 8.28 -12.87 -12.79
N GLU A 260 9.48 -13.44 -12.79
CA GLU A 260 9.72 -14.86 -13.05
C GLU A 260 8.96 -15.79 -12.08
N ASN A 261 8.92 -15.41 -10.81
CA ASN A 261 8.27 -16.18 -9.75
C ASN A 261 6.92 -15.54 -9.33
N ALA A 262 6.07 -15.16 -10.30
CA ALA A 262 4.73 -14.68 -10.03
C ALA A 262 3.72 -15.82 -9.99
N SER A 263 2.70 -15.70 -9.11
CA SER A 263 1.58 -16.64 -9.07
C SER A 263 0.77 -16.55 -10.37
N PRO A 264 0.53 -17.65 -11.08
CA PRO A 264 -0.24 -17.62 -12.33
C PRO A 264 -1.73 -17.36 -12.11
N THR A 265 -2.24 -17.54 -10.90
CA THR A 265 -3.67 -17.40 -10.58
C THR A 265 -3.99 -16.08 -9.88
N GLY A 266 -3.02 -15.45 -9.24
CA GLY A 266 -3.25 -14.29 -8.37
C GLY A 266 -4.11 -14.60 -7.14
N ILE A 267 -4.26 -15.86 -6.75
CA ILE A 267 -5.09 -16.33 -5.62
C ILE A 267 -4.25 -17.21 -4.71
N ALA A 268 -4.50 -17.14 -3.40
CA ALA A 268 -3.89 -18.04 -2.41
C ALA A 268 -4.83 -18.27 -1.22
N ASN A 269 -4.49 -19.26 -0.39
CA ASN A 269 -5.19 -19.57 0.86
C ASN A 269 -5.14 -18.37 1.85
N HIS A 270 -5.84 -18.51 2.98
CA HIS A 270 -5.76 -17.53 4.06
C HIS A 270 -4.32 -17.31 4.52
N PRO A 271 -3.90 -16.06 4.76
CA PRO A 271 -2.54 -15.75 5.21
C PRO A 271 -2.25 -16.43 6.54
N THR A 272 -1.13 -17.13 6.58
CA THR A 272 -0.55 -17.66 7.83
C THR A 272 0.28 -16.62 8.56
N ASN A 273 0.75 -15.61 7.83
CA ASN A 273 1.49 -14.49 8.39
C ASN A 273 0.98 -13.15 7.85
N ILE A 274 0.79 -12.21 8.75
CA ILE A 274 0.48 -10.81 8.47
C ILE A 274 1.64 -9.96 8.98
N VAL A 275 2.23 -9.15 8.10
CA VAL A 275 3.38 -8.31 8.41
C VAL A 275 3.00 -6.84 8.29
N LEU A 276 3.13 -6.09 9.37
CA LEU A 276 2.99 -4.64 9.40
C LEU A 276 4.39 -4.03 9.37
N LEU A 277 4.76 -3.37 8.26
CA LEU A 277 6.08 -2.76 8.08
C LEU A 277 6.06 -1.31 8.57
N ALA A 278 7.01 -0.99 9.43
CA ALA A 278 7.31 0.38 9.84
C ALA A 278 8.76 0.73 9.48
N ALA A 279 9.08 2.01 9.36
CA ALA A 279 10.45 2.50 9.27
C ALA A 279 10.62 3.58 10.35
N ASP A 280 11.02 3.15 11.55
CA ASP A 280 11.21 4.06 12.68
C ASP A 280 12.56 4.79 12.57
N ALA A 281 12.53 6.10 12.38
CA ALA A 281 13.69 6.96 12.29
C ALA A 281 14.18 7.48 13.66
N PHE A 282 13.44 7.17 14.72
CA PHE A 282 13.83 7.50 16.10
C PHE A 282 14.70 6.40 16.73
N GLY A 283 14.70 5.20 16.17
CA GLY A 283 15.55 4.08 16.57
C GLY A 283 15.14 3.40 17.88
N VAL A 284 13.86 3.49 18.23
CA VAL A 284 13.31 2.98 19.50
C VAL A 284 12.37 1.81 19.37
N LEU A 285 11.71 1.65 18.20
CA LEU A 285 10.86 0.48 17.97
C LEU A 285 11.68 -0.81 17.85
N PRO A 286 11.21 -1.92 18.45
CA PRO A 286 11.81 -3.23 18.23
C PRO A 286 11.87 -3.60 16.75
N PRO A 287 12.93 -4.30 16.29
CA PRO A 287 13.07 -4.66 14.89
C PRO A 287 12.03 -5.67 14.41
N ILE A 288 11.56 -6.54 15.33
CA ILE A 288 10.43 -7.44 15.08
C ILE A 288 9.66 -7.67 16.37
N SER A 289 8.34 -7.70 16.28
CA SER A 289 7.47 -7.97 17.42
C SER A 289 6.27 -8.79 16.98
N LYS A 290 5.85 -9.75 17.80
CA LYS A 290 4.59 -10.49 17.63
C LYS A 290 3.45 -9.68 18.24
N LEU A 291 2.34 -9.59 17.51
CA LEU A 291 1.15 -8.83 17.91
C LEU A 291 -0.01 -9.76 18.22
N SER A 292 -0.80 -9.44 19.26
CA SER A 292 -2.14 -9.99 19.43
C SER A 292 -3.09 -9.45 18.36
N PRO A 293 -4.28 -10.06 18.13
CA PRO A 293 -5.27 -9.51 17.20
C PRO A 293 -5.67 -8.06 17.53
N GLU A 294 -5.75 -7.70 18.81
CA GLU A 294 -6.08 -6.34 19.28
C GLU A 294 -4.93 -5.37 18.98
N GLN A 295 -3.69 -5.77 19.26
CA GLN A 295 -2.50 -5.00 18.90
C GLN A 295 -2.37 -4.84 17.39
N ALA A 296 -2.67 -5.89 16.61
CA ALA A 296 -2.69 -5.83 15.15
C ALA A 296 -3.67 -4.76 14.65
N MET A 297 -4.90 -4.74 15.19
CA MET A 297 -5.87 -3.69 14.87
C MET A 297 -5.38 -2.30 15.26
N TYR A 298 -4.80 -2.15 16.46
CA TYR A 298 -4.25 -0.88 16.93
C TYR A 298 -3.16 -0.33 15.98
N HIS A 299 -2.18 -1.17 15.65
CA HIS A 299 -1.08 -0.78 14.75
C HIS A 299 -1.52 -0.59 13.31
N PHE A 300 -2.49 -1.37 12.84
CA PHE A 300 -3.09 -1.20 11.52
C PHE A 300 -3.84 0.12 11.39
N LEU A 301 -4.65 0.48 12.39
CA LEU A 301 -5.33 1.77 12.44
C LEU A 301 -4.34 2.94 12.55
N SER A 302 -3.24 2.76 13.27
CA SER A 302 -2.19 3.77 13.39
C SER A 302 -1.44 3.97 12.07
N GLY A 303 -1.04 2.88 11.39
CA GLY A 303 -0.31 2.93 10.12
C GLY A 303 0.99 3.74 10.22
N TYR A 304 1.80 3.45 11.24
CA TYR A 304 2.98 4.25 11.57
C TYR A 304 4.16 4.04 10.64
N THR A 305 4.81 5.13 10.28
CA THR A 305 6.19 5.17 9.77
C THR A 305 6.83 6.50 10.15
N ALA A 306 8.12 6.68 9.89
CA ALA A 306 8.77 7.97 9.99
C ALA A 306 9.23 8.45 8.60
N LYS A 307 9.03 9.73 8.33
CA LYS A 307 9.60 10.42 7.17
C LYS A 307 10.94 11.02 7.56
N VAL A 308 11.90 10.94 6.66
CA VAL A 308 13.27 11.42 6.86
C VAL A 308 13.56 12.54 5.85
N ALA A 309 14.36 13.52 6.26
CA ALA A 309 14.80 14.62 5.40
C ALA A 309 15.33 14.11 4.03
N GLY A 310 14.91 14.76 2.95
CA GLY A 310 15.30 14.41 1.59
C GLY A 310 14.46 13.30 0.94
N THR A 311 13.48 12.72 1.64
CA THR A 311 12.57 11.70 1.06
C THR A 311 11.33 12.29 0.42
N GLU A 312 10.94 13.52 0.82
CA GLU A 312 9.80 14.27 0.25
C GLU A 312 10.11 15.78 0.22
N LYS A 313 9.51 16.51 -0.76
CA LYS A 313 9.65 17.98 -0.84
C LYS A 313 9.07 18.67 0.39
N GLY A 314 9.82 19.62 0.97
CA GLY A 314 9.35 20.49 2.06
C GLY A 314 9.58 19.94 3.47
N MET A 315 10.25 18.80 3.62
CA MET A 315 10.61 18.26 4.93
C MET A 315 11.81 18.99 5.56
N GLY A 316 11.70 19.24 6.88
CA GLY A 316 12.81 19.77 7.69
C GLY A 316 13.94 18.75 7.87
N SER A 317 14.99 19.13 8.62
CA SER A 317 16.16 18.26 8.89
C SER A 317 15.91 17.15 9.92
N GLN A 318 14.81 17.21 10.65
CA GLN A 318 14.46 16.24 11.70
C GLN A 318 13.48 15.18 11.16
N PRO A 319 13.56 13.92 11.63
CA PRO A 319 12.59 12.91 11.29
C PRO A 319 11.20 13.26 11.86
N GLU A 320 10.17 12.96 11.09
CA GLU A 320 8.78 13.22 11.47
C GLU A 320 7.98 11.90 11.54
N ALA A 321 7.32 11.65 12.68
CA ALA A 321 6.39 10.54 12.80
C ALA A 321 5.18 10.78 11.91
N THR A 322 4.86 9.82 11.07
CA THR A 322 3.75 9.88 10.13
C THR A 322 2.80 8.72 10.38
N PHE A 323 1.52 9.01 10.39
CA PHE A 323 0.46 8.02 10.57
C PHE A 323 -0.46 8.04 9.35
N SER A 324 -0.58 6.90 8.67
CA SER A 324 -1.49 6.73 7.56
C SER A 324 -2.38 5.52 7.84
N THR A 325 -3.57 5.80 8.26
CA THR A 325 -4.55 4.82 8.73
C THR A 325 -4.71 3.67 7.74
N CYS A 326 -4.69 2.45 8.25
CA CYS A 326 -4.77 1.21 7.47
C CYS A 326 -3.65 1.06 6.42
N PHE A 327 -2.52 1.78 6.57
CA PHE A 327 -1.44 1.88 5.57
C PHE A 327 -1.90 2.33 4.18
N GLY A 328 -3.08 2.91 4.07
CA GLY A 328 -3.70 3.30 2.80
C GLY A 328 -4.76 4.38 2.96
N GLY A 329 -4.66 5.24 3.98
CA GLY A 329 -5.68 6.24 4.33
C GLY A 329 -6.28 7.01 3.15
N PRO A 330 -5.50 7.50 2.16
CA PRO A 330 -6.03 8.18 1.00
C PRO A 330 -6.97 7.36 0.11
N PHE A 331 -6.95 6.04 0.25
CA PHE A 331 -7.71 5.12 -0.60
C PHE A 331 -8.86 4.41 0.12
N MET A 332 -9.06 4.75 1.42
CA MET A 332 -10.06 4.11 2.28
C MET A 332 -11.31 5.00 2.41
N PRO A 333 -12.38 4.76 1.61
CA PRO A 333 -13.56 5.63 1.63
C PRO A 333 -14.45 5.41 2.85
N ARG A 334 -14.46 4.23 3.47
CA ARG A 334 -15.25 3.96 4.69
C ARG A 334 -14.46 4.36 5.93
N ARG A 335 -15.13 4.37 7.09
CA ARG A 335 -14.46 4.60 8.38
C ARG A 335 -13.34 3.57 8.58
N PRO A 336 -12.15 3.98 8.98
CA PRO A 336 -11.00 3.09 9.15
C PRO A 336 -11.23 1.89 10.06
N THR A 337 -12.06 2.08 11.09
CA THR A 337 -12.42 1.04 12.07
C THR A 337 -13.15 -0.15 11.43
N VAL A 338 -13.84 0.05 10.30
CA VAL A 338 -14.44 -1.07 9.52
C VAL A 338 -13.35 -2.02 9.05
N TYR A 339 -12.29 -1.51 8.45
CA TYR A 339 -11.17 -2.33 7.95
C TYR A 339 -10.34 -2.92 9.09
N GLY A 340 -10.14 -2.15 10.17
CA GLY A 340 -9.43 -2.61 11.36
C GLY A 340 -10.13 -3.79 12.03
N GLU A 341 -11.44 -3.72 12.18
CA GLU A 341 -12.25 -4.81 12.73
C GLU A 341 -12.26 -6.03 11.81
N MET A 342 -12.32 -5.83 10.49
CA MET A 342 -12.20 -6.94 9.54
C MET A 342 -10.86 -7.67 9.69
N LEU A 343 -9.74 -6.95 9.86
CA LEU A 343 -8.43 -7.56 10.10
C LEU A 343 -8.43 -8.38 11.39
N ARG A 344 -8.92 -7.80 12.50
CA ARG A 344 -9.01 -8.49 13.80
C ARG A 344 -9.84 -9.76 13.70
N GLN A 345 -11.00 -9.71 13.07
CA GLN A 345 -11.88 -10.87 12.88
C GLN A 345 -11.23 -11.95 12.00
N ARG A 346 -10.49 -11.56 10.95
CA ARG A 346 -9.74 -12.51 10.13
C ARG A 346 -8.65 -13.23 10.93
N LEU A 347 -7.90 -12.51 11.76
CA LEU A 347 -6.88 -13.08 12.66
C LEU A 347 -7.51 -14.05 13.66
N LEU A 348 -8.61 -13.68 14.30
CA LEU A 348 -9.32 -14.54 15.26
C LEU A 348 -9.89 -15.79 14.58
N ARG A 349 -10.42 -15.67 13.37
CA ARG A 349 -11.06 -16.77 12.63
C ARG A 349 -10.06 -17.77 12.05
N HIS A 350 -8.96 -17.26 11.48
CA HIS A 350 -8.02 -18.07 10.70
C HIS A 350 -6.70 -18.37 11.41
N GLY A 351 -6.41 -17.70 12.54
CA GLY A 351 -5.28 -18.03 13.42
C GLY A 351 -3.89 -17.68 12.89
N GLY A 352 -3.78 -16.76 11.94
CA GLY A 352 -2.47 -16.32 11.42
C GLY A 352 -1.65 -15.53 12.45
N SER A 353 -0.31 -15.61 12.38
CA SER A 353 0.60 -14.80 13.19
C SER A 353 0.69 -13.39 12.62
N CYS A 354 0.60 -12.36 13.49
CA CYS A 354 0.79 -10.98 13.09
C CYS A 354 2.10 -10.44 13.65
N TRP A 355 2.89 -9.80 12.80
CA TRP A 355 4.22 -9.28 13.10
C TRP A 355 4.31 -7.79 12.77
N LEU A 356 4.82 -6.98 13.71
CA LEU A 356 5.30 -5.64 13.42
C LEU A 356 6.80 -5.73 13.11
N VAL A 357 7.22 -5.32 11.92
CA VAL A 357 8.63 -5.36 11.50
C VAL A 357 9.11 -3.94 11.23
N ASN A 358 10.09 -3.50 12.00
CA ASN A 358 10.73 -2.21 11.85
C ASN A 358 11.94 -2.33 10.91
N THR A 359 11.89 -1.64 9.78
CA THR A 359 12.96 -1.57 8.78
C THR A 359 13.79 -0.27 8.91
N GLY A 360 13.58 0.48 9.98
CA GLY A 360 14.18 1.78 10.23
C GLY A 360 15.58 1.72 10.87
N TRP A 361 15.83 2.59 11.81
CA TRP A 361 17.12 2.78 12.49
C TRP A 361 17.18 1.98 13.79
N SER A 362 18.39 1.73 14.25
CA SER A 362 18.66 1.04 15.51
C SER A 362 19.91 1.62 16.19
N GLY A 363 19.92 1.61 17.54
CA GLY A 363 21.04 2.12 18.32
C GLY A 363 21.14 3.65 18.41
N GLY A 364 20.14 4.37 17.91
CA GLY A 364 20.05 5.82 17.90
C GLY A 364 19.06 6.31 16.83
N SER A 365 18.75 7.61 16.86
CA SER A 365 17.92 8.23 15.83
C SER A 365 18.73 8.61 14.58
N VAL A 366 18.06 8.82 13.49
CA VAL A 366 18.67 9.36 12.26
C VAL A 366 19.32 10.71 12.51
N ALA A 367 18.75 11.54 13.39
CA ALA A 367 19.27 12.83 13.77
C ALA A 367 20.58 12.73 14.57
N ASP A 368 20.83 11.61 15.22
CA ASP A 368 22.06 11.30 15.97
C ASP A 368 23.14 10.66 15.08
N GLY A 369 22.88 10.49 13.79
CA GLY A 369 23.79 9.85 12.85
C GLY A 369 23.80 8.31 12.95
N ALA A 370 22.78 7.70 13.56
CA ALA A 370 22.63 6.25 13.57
C ALA A 370 22.42 5.70 12.15
N GLU A 371 22.83 4.46 11.94
CA GLU A 371 22.66 3.78 10.68
C GLU A 371 21.30 3.07 10.61
N ARG A 372 20.71 3.01 9.40
CA ARG A 372 19.55 2.18 9.14
C ARG A 372 19.93 0.70 9.31
N MET A 373 19.00 -0.07 9.87
CA MET A 373 19.18 -1.51 10.07
C MET A 373 19.55 -2.20 8.73
N LYS A 374 20.52 -3.11 8.80
CA LYS A 374 20.95 -3.88 7.61
C LYS A 374 19.78 -4.70 7.08
N ILE A 375 19.52 -4.57 5.79
CA ILE A 375 18.44 -5.32 5.11
C ILE A 375 18.59 -6.84 5.28
N SER A 376 19.80 -7.35 5.43
CA SER A 376 20.08 -8.76 5.72
C SER A 376 19.45 -9.23 7.02
N TYR A 377 19.49 -8.41 8.08
CA TYR A 377 18.86 -8.73 9.36
C TYR A 377 17.33 -8.70 9.26
N THR A 378 16.78 -7.70 8.57
CA THR A 378 15.33 -7.62 8.32
C THR A 378 14.84 -8.85 7.54
N ARG A 379 15.57 -9.26 6.50
CA ARG A 379 15.26 -10.48 5.75
C ARG A 379 15.38 -11.75 6.59
N ALA A 380 16.38 -11.85 7.45
CA ALA A 380 16.55 -13.00 8.35
C ALA A 380 15.39 -13.10 9.35
N MET A 381 15.03 -12.00 10.00
CA MET A 381 13.89 -11.94 10.93
C MET A 381 12.57 -12.31 10.22
N LEU A 382 12.36 -11.76 9.04
CA LEU A 382 11.17 -12.02 8.26
C LEU A 382 11.08 -13.51 7.87
N ARG A 383 12.15 -14.10 7.35
CA ARG A 383 12.18 -15.53 7.03
C ARG A 383 11.93 -16.39 8.26
N ALA A 384 12.55 -16.05 9.41
CA ALA A 384 12.32 -16.78 10.65
C ALA A 384 10.87 -16.69 11.12
N ALA A 385 10.19 -15.55 10.92
CA ALA A 385 8.77 -15.40 11.21
C ALA A 385 7.90 -16.24 10.26
N LEU A 386 8.15 -16.13 8.95
CA LEU A 386 7.38 -16.85 7.91
C LEU A 386 7.56 -18.38 8.01
N ASP A 387 8.74 -18.85 8.40
CA ASP A 387 9.06 -20.27 8.62
C ASP A 387 8.53 -20.79 9.98
N GLY A 388 7.88 -19.96 10.81
CA GLY A 388 7.41 -20.33 12.15
C GLY A 388 8.52 -20.54 13.19
N LYS A 389 9.78 -20.20 12.88
CA LYS A 389 10.92 -20.37 13.79
C LYS A 389 10.83 -19.45 15.00
N LEU A 390 10.22 -18.29 14.86
CA LEU A 390 10.03 -17.36 15.96
C LEU A 390 8.90 -17.78 16.92
N ASP A 391 7.96 -18.61 16.48
CA ASP A 391 6.91 -19.15 17.36
C ASP A 391 7.45 -20.13 18.40
N ALA A 392 8.63 -20.71 18.17
CA ALA A 392 9.31 -21.62 19.08
C ALA A 392 10.23 -20.89 20.10
N THR A 393 10.42 -19.57 19.98
CA THR A 393 11.24 -18.77 20.90
C THR A 393 10.40 -18.17 22.02
N SER A 394 11.04 -17.88 23.17
CA SER A 394 10.41 -17.08 24.22
C SER A 394 10.14 -15.68 23.72
N ILE A 395 8.95 -15.17 24.00
CA ILE A 395 8.54 -13.82 23.64
C ILE A 395 8.37 -13.02 24.93
N ASN A 396 9.11 -11.93 25.06
CA ASN A 396 9.03 -11.04 26.20
C ASN A 396 8.35 -9.73 25.83
N SER A 397 7.51 -9.23 26.74
CA SER A 397 6.86 -7.93 26.51
C SER A 397 7.89 -6.80 26.69
N ASP A 398 7.92 -5.90 25.73
CA ASP A 398 8.64 -4.63 25.87
C ASP A 398 7.94 -3.70 26.86
N ASN A 399 8.71 -3.05 27.72
CA ASN A 399 8.17 -2.20 28.81
C ASN A 399 7.62 -0.86 28.32
N CYS A 400 7.98 -0.39 27.11
CA CYS A 400 7.57 0.92 26.63
C CYS A 400 6.37 0.83 25.69
N PHE A 401 6.42 -0.09 24.74
CA PHE A 401 5.38 -0.23 23.71
C PHE A 401 4.42 -1.41 23.95
N GLY A 402 4.70 -2.25 24.96
CA GLY A 402 3.91 -3.45 25.25
C GLY A 402 4.01 -4.54 24.19
N LEU A 403 5.00 -4.47 23.31
CA LEU A 403 5.15 -5.36 22.16
C LEU A 403 5.87 -6.66 22.53
N GLY A 404 5.46 -7.77 21.95
CA GLY A 404 6.07 -9.08 22.16
C GLY A 404 7.37 -9.27 21.35
N ILE A 405 8.53 -9.21 21.98
CA ILE A 405 9.84 -9.31 21.34
C ILE A 405 10.39 -10.75 21.49
N PRO A 406 10.80 -11.41 20.38
CA PRO A 406 11.51 -12.69 20.46
C PRO A 406 12.88 -12.53 21.13
N ASP A 407 13.25 -13.47 22.03
CA ASP A 407 14.55 -13.46 22.70
C ASP A 407 15.72 -13.68 21.73
N THR A 408 15.50 -14.54 20.74
CA THR A 408 16.50 -14.91 19.74
C THR A 408 15.87 -14.99 18.35
N CYS A 409 16.68 -14.72 17.33
CA CYS A 409 16.34 -14.93 15.93
C CYS A 409 17.55 -15.51 15.20
N PRO A 410 17.38 -16.57 14.37
CA PRO A 410 18.48 -17.09 13.56
C PRO A 410 19.12 -15.99 12.69
N ASP A 411 20.44 -16.01 12.59
CA ASP A 411 21.25 -15.10 11.77
C ASP A 411 21.14 -13.60 12.14
N VAL A 412 20.59 -13.30 13.34
CA VAL A 412 20.48 -11.93 13.88
C VAL A 412 21.10 -11.88 15.27
N PRO A 413 22.04 -10.95 15.53
CA PRO A 413 22.58 -10.74 16.88
C PRO A 413 21.47 -10.36 17.87
N SER A 414 21.45 -11.01 19.04
CA SER A 414 20.39 -10.83 20.05
C SER A 414 20.32 -9.40 20.60
N GLU A 415 21.45 -8.66 20.55
CA GLU A 415 21.50 -7.26 20.97
C GLU A 415 20.64 -6.36 20.10
N ILE A 416 20.50 -6.70 18.80
CA ILE A 416 19.69 -5.94 17.84
C ILE A 416 18.19 -6.08 18.16
N LEU A 417 17.77 -7.25 18.65
CA LEU A 417 16.36 -7.50 18.98
C LEU A 417 15.86 -6.62 20.14
N GLN A 418 16.77 -6.08 20.95
CA GLN A 418 16.45 -5.28 22.14
C GLN A 418 16.96 -3.84 21.97
N PRO A 419 16.18 -2.91 21.38
CA PRO A 419 16.63 -1.57 21.01
C PRO A 419 17.30 -0.81 22.16
N ARG A 420 16.73 -0.89 23.37
CA ARG A 420 17.28 -0.22 24.56
C ARG A 420 18.73 -0.63 24.87
N LYS A 421 19.11 -1.87 24.56
CA LYS A 421 20.50 -2.35 24.77
C LYS A 421 21.44 -1.90 23.65
N ALA A 422 20.90 -1.61 22.46
CA ALA A 422 21.69 -1.12 21.35
C ALA A 422 22.05 0.38 21.47
N TRP A 423 21.35 1.12 22.32
CA TRP A 423 21.65 2.53 22.59
C TRP A 423 22.82 2.69 23.56
N SER A 424 23.72 3.62 23.27
CA SER A 424 24.84 3.98 24.16
C SER A 424 24.34 4.67 25.44
N ASP A 425 23.23 5.38 25.40
CA ASP A 425 22.56 6.01 26.56
C ASP A 425 21.13 5.48 26.73
N PRO A 426 20.90 4.51 27.63
CA PRO A 426 19.58 3.97 27.92
C PRO A 426 18.55 4.99 28.43
N LYS A 427 18.98 6.07 29.12
CA LYS A 427 18.05 7.10 29.59
C LYS A 427 17.54 7.95 28.44
N ARG A 428 18.40 8.21 27.46
CA ARG A 428 18.01 8.90 26.25
C ARG A 428 17.05 8.05 25.42
N TYR A 429 17.31 6.74 25.28
CA TYR A 429 16.35 5.79 24.71
C TYR A 429 14.98 5.92 25.38
N ASP A 430 14.92 5.82 26.73
CA ASP A 430 13.66 5.87 27.49
C ASP A 430 12.88 7.18 27.25
N SER A 431 13.61 8.30 27.07
CA SER A 431 12.99 9.61 26.77
C SER A 431 12.40 9.64 25.36
N VAL A 432 13.14 9.18 24.34
CA VAL A 432 12.71 9.18 22.93
C VAL A 432 11.57 8.18 22.72
N ALA A 433 11.65 7.01 23.36
CA ALA A 433 10.60 6.00 23.30
C ALA A 433 9.29 6.51 23.90
N ARG A 434 9.35 7.22 25.04
CA ARG A 434 8.18 7.82 25.69
C ARG A 434 7.56 8.92 24.83
N ASP A 435 8.36 9.74 24.15
CA ASP A 435 7.86 10.72 23.19
C ASP A 435 7.11 10.06 22.03
N LEU A 436 7.67 8.98 21.48
CA LEU A 436 7.00 8.23 20.42
C LEU A 436 5.71 7.56 20.91
N CYS A 437 5.69 7.00 22.13
CA CYS A 437 4.47 6.47 22.75
C CYS A 437 3.38 7.55 22.84
N GLY A 438 3.73 8.78 23.27
CA GLY A 438 2.79 9.89 23.30
C GLY A 438 2.24 10.28 21.91
N ARG A 439 3.04 10.18 20.86
CA ARG A 439 2.57 10.43 19.48
C ARG A 439 1.59 9.35 19.01
N PHE A 440 1.83 8.08 19.33
CA PHE A 440 0.87 6.99 19.07
C PHE A 440 -0.45 7.22 19.80
N GLU A 441 -0.39 7.53 21.10
CA GLU A 441 -1.56 7.79 21.93
C GLU A 441 -2.38 8.97 21.37
N ASN A 442 -1.72 10.09 21.05
CA ASN A 442 -2.38 11.24 20.44
C ASN A 442 -3.03 10.93 19.09
N ASN A 443 -2.33 10.17 18.22
CA ASN A 443 -2.90 9.75 16.95
C ASN A 443 -4.12 8.85 17.13
N PHE A 444 -4.11 7.97 18.13
CA PHE A 444 -5.18 7.00 18.35
C PHE A 444 -6.46 7.59 18.95
N GLN A 445 -6.40 8.82 19.53
CA GLN A 445 -7.57 9.50 20.10
C GLN A 445 -8.75 9.58 19.13
N GLN A 446 -8.53 9.71 17.85
CA GLN A 446 -9.59 9.76 16.83
C GLN A 446 -10.38 8.45 16.69
N PHE A 447 -9.92 7.34 17.25
CA PHE A 447 -10.56 6.02 17.16
C PHE A 447 -11.18 5.53 18.47
N VAL A 448 -10.91 6.20 19.59
CA VAL A 448 -11.28 5.73 20.94
C VAL A 448 -12.77 5.41 21.07
N ASP A 449 -13.64 6.24 20.51
CA ASP A 449 -15.09 6.05 20.56
C ASP A 449 -15.62 5.00 19.56
N HIS A 450 -14.74 4.40 18.76
CA HIS A 450 -15.08 3.53 17.64
C HIS A 450 -14.42 2.15 17.67
N VAL A 451 -13.71 1.83 18.75
CA VAL A 451 -13.04 0.54 18.94
C VAL A 451 -13.41 -0.07 20.29
N ASP A 452 -13.28 -1.39 20.40
CA ASP A 452 -13.56 -2.10 21.65
C ASP A 452 -12.53 -1.79 22.74
N LYS A 453 -12.93 -2.00 24.01
CA LYS A 453 -12.06 -1.79 25.17
C LYS A 453 -10.79 -2.63 25.13
N ASP A 454 -10.86 -3.84 24.57
CA ASP A 454 -9.71 -4.74 24.46
C ASP A 454 -8.65 -4.18 23.50
N VAL A 455 -9.07 -3.52 22.40
CA VAL A 455 -8.17 -2.81 21.49
C VAL A 455 -7.53 -1.61 22.16
N LEU A 456 -8.31 -0.86 22.97
CA LEU A 456 -7.77 0.27 23.76
C LEU A 456 -6.75 -0.21 24.80
N ALA A 457 -7.04 -1.30 25.50
CA ALA A 457 -6.14 -1.87 26.51
C ALA A 457 -4.86 -2.45 25.91
N ALA A 458 -4.91 -2.91 24.65
CA ALA A 458 -3.75 -3.41 23.92
C ALA A 458 -2.91 -2.30 23.26
N GLY A 459 -3.38 -1.04 23.30
CA GLY A 459 -2.75 0.12 22.72
C GLY A 459 -1.51 0.58 23.49
N ILE A 460 -0.68 1.38 22.81
CA ILE A 460 0.50 2.02 23.41
C ILE A 460 0.04 3.16 24.31
N SER A 461 0.61 3.24 25.53
CA SER A 461 0.37 4.34 26.47
C SER A 461 1.68 4.96 26.96
N ALA A 462 1.77 6.28 26.96
CA ALA A 462 2.93 7.02 27.46
C ALA A 462 3.06 6.97 29.00
N SER A 463 2.05 6.47 29.70
CA SER A 463 2.01 6.38 31.16
C SER A 463 2.48 5.03 31.73
N GLN A 464 2.91 4.11 30.88
CA GLN A 464 3.50 2.82 31.27
C GLN A 464 5.00 2.89 31.55
#